data_28ed644fc42d3a1c4f138f121e967ba7
#
_entry.id   28ed644fc42d3a1c4f138f121e967ba7
#
_cell.length_a   1.000
_cell.length_b   1.000
_cell.length_c   1.000
_cell.angle_alpha   90.00
_cell.angle_beta   90.00
_cell.angle_gamma   90.00
#
_symmetry.space_group_name_H-M   'P 1'
#
loop_
_entity.id
_entity.type
_entity.pdbx_description
1 polymer ?
#
loop_
_entity_poly.entity_id
_entity_poly.type
_entity_poly.pdbx_seq_one_letter_code
_entity_poly.pdbx_strand_id
1 'polypeptide(L)'
;MAVSLVAISHAGVSSVAGGYIGVDVFFVISGFLITSLMLREWSREGRIALGRFYARRALRLLPASTLVVLATLAGSWLFLGPLRFADYAKDAIASAWYVVNFRLAEAGTDYFNTDVPPSPFQHFWSLAVEEQFYLIWPIVLIIALKLFRRRALLAIPLLALAAASFALNLHLTET
;
A
#
# COMPACT_ATOMS: atom_id res chain seq x y z
N MET A 1 -12.26 -9.64 -8.34
CA MET A 1 -11.28 -10.53 -9.01
C MET A 1 -9.88 -10.43 -8.41
N ALA A 2 -9.21 -9.27 -8.34
CA ALA A 2 -7.85 -9.15 -7.78
C ALA A 2 -7.74 -9.69 -6.34
N VAL A 3 -8.61 -9.25 -5.43
CA VAL A 3 -8.65 -9.72 -4.03
C VAL A 3 -8.94 -11.23 -3.94
N SER A 4 -9.79 -11.75 -4.81
CA SER A 4 -10.10 -13.19 -4.82
C SER A 4 -8.89 -14.02 -5.25
N LEU A 5 -8.07 -13.55 -6.19
CA LEU A 5 -6.82 -14.21 -6.61
C LEU A 5 -5.82 -14.28 -5.46
N VAL A 6 -5.65 -13.18 -4.73
CA VAL A 6 -4.77 -13.14 -3.54
C VAL A 6 -5.27 -14.11 -2.47
N ALA A 7 -6.57 -14.11 -2.16
CA ALA A 7 -7.16 -15.00 -1.15
C ALA A 7 -7.01 -16.49 -1.52
N ILE A 8 -7.22 -16.85 -2.79
CA ILE A 8 -7.08 -18.23 -3.28
C ILE A 8 -5.61 -18.68 -3.24
N SER A 9 -4.67 -17.78 -3.59
CA SER A 9 -3.23 -18.07 -3.49
C SER A 9 -2.81 -18.34 -2.04
N HIS A 10 -3.28 -17.54 -1.08
CA HIS A 10 -3.01 -17.75 0.34
C HIS A 10 -3.70 -18.98 0.93
N ALA A 11 -4.76 -19.47 0.30
CA ALA A 11 -5.41 -20.72 0.65
C ALA A 11 -4.65 -21.99 0.20
N GLY A 12 -3.44 -21.83 -0.38
CA GLY A 12 -2.57 -22.95 -0.76
C GLY A 12 -2.99 -23.68 -2.03
N VAL A 13 -3.82 -23.06 -2.88
CA VAL A 13 -4.23 -23.67 -4.16
C VAL A 13 -3.09 -23.56 -5.15
N SER A 14 -2.32 -24.64 -5.33
CA SER A 14 -1.09 -24.71 -6.14
C SER A 14 -1.27 -24.31 -7.61
N SER A 15 -2.50 -24.40 -8.16
CA SER A 15 -2.80 -23.95 -9.52
C SER A 15 -2.82 -22.42 -9.71
N VAL A 16 -2.72 -21.63 -8.63
CA VAL A 16 -2.74 -20.16 -8.63
C VAL A 16 -1.46 -19.60 -7.99
N ALA A 17 -0.32 -20.18 -8.34
CA ALA A 17 0.99 -19.76 -7.81
C ALA A 17 1.36 -18.28 -8.09
N GLY A 18 0.69 -17.62 -9.06
CA GLY A 18 0.85 -16.20 -9.38
C GLY A 18 -0.13 -15.24 -8.70
N GLY A 19 -0.79 -15.64 -7.60
CA GLY A 19 -1.83 -14.82 -6.94
C GLY A 19 -1.35 -13.46 -6.41
N TYR A 20 -0.03 -13.29 -6.16
CA TYR A 20 0.59 -12.01 -5.79
C TYR A 20 0.40 -10.92 -6.87
N ILE A 21 0.27 -11.28 -8.15
CA ILE A 21 -0.07 -10.36 -9.25
C ILE A 21 -1.38 -9.60 -8.96
N GLY A 22 -2.28 -10.20 -8.17
CA GLY A 22 -3.51 -9.54 -7.73
C GLY A 22 -3.26 -8.25 -6.95
N VAL A 23 -2.16 -8.14 -6.23
CA VAL A 23 -1.77 -6.92 -5.49
C VAL A 23 -1.33 -5.83 -6.48
N ASP A 24 -0.54 -6.18 -7.50
CA ASP A 24 -0.09 -5.22 -8.52
C ASP A 24 -1.27 -4.69 -9.33
N VAL A 25 -2.19 -5.56 -9.74
CA VAL A 25 -3.44 -5.17 -10.41
C VAL A 25 -4.27 -4.24 -9.51
N PHE A 26 -4.33 -4.53 -8.22
CA PHE A 26 -5.03 -3.69 -7.25
C PHE A 26 -4.39 -2.29 -7.17
N PHE A 27 -3.07 -2.17 -7.09
CA PHE A 27 -2.36 -0.89 -7.07
C PHE A 27 -2.61 -0.08 -8.35
N VAL A 28 -2.58 -0.72 -9.52
CA VAL A 28 -2.85 -0.05 -10.80
C VAL A 28 -4.28 0.49 -10.85
N ILE A 29 -5.28 -0.33 -10.48
CA ILE A 29 -6.69 0.08 -10.47
C ILE A 29 -6.90 1.21 -9.47
N SER A 30 -6.31 1.13 -8.30
CA SER A 30 -6.40 2.09 -7.22
C SER A 30 -5.82 3.45 -7.61
N GLY A 31 -4.62 3.44 -8.20
CA GLY A 31 -3.98 4.65 -8.74
C GLY A 31 -4.78 5.29 -9.87
N PHE A 32 -5.32 4.48 -10.78
CA PHE A 32 -6.18 4.95 -11.87
C PHE A 32 -7.47 5.60 -11.35
N LEU A 33 -8.15 4.96 -10.40
CA LEU A 33 -9.41 5.47 -9.85
C LEU A 33 -9.21 6.81 -9.15
N ILE A 34 -8.20 6.92 -8.28
CA ILE A 34 -7.93 8.17 -7.55
C ILE A 34 -7.55 9.29 -8.49
N THR A 35 -6.64 9.03 -9.44
CA THR A 35 -6.25 10.02 -10.43
C THR A 35 -7.45 10.50 -11.24
N SER A 36 -8.29 9.56 -11.69
CA SER A 36 -9.51 9.88 -12.45
C SER A 36 -10.51 10.73 -11.65
N LEU A 37 -10.72 10.39 -10.37
CA LEU A 37 -11.61 11.15 -9.48
C LEU A 37 -11.09 12.57 -9.25
N MET A 38 -9.80 12.73 -9.00
CA MET A 38 -9.18 14.04 -8.77
C MET A 38 -9.17 14.90 -10.03
N LEU A 39 -8.91 14.33 -11.21
CA LEU A 39 -8.98 15.04 -12.48
C LEU A 39 -10.41 15.50 -12.80
N ARG A 40 -11.42 14.70 -12.46
CA ARG A 40 -12.83 15.10 -12.59
C ARG A 40 -13.20 16.24 -11.62
N GLU A 41 -12.77 16.18 -10.36
CA GLU A 41 -12.98 17.24 -9.38
C GLU A 41 -12.31 18.54 -9.85
N TRP A 42 -11.04 18.47 -10.25
CA TRP A 42 -10.32 19.61 -10.82
C TRP A 42 -11.04 20.22 -12.03
N SER A 43 -11.57 19.37 -12.92
CA SER A 43 -12.27 19.85 -14.12
C SER A 43 -13.59 20.57 -13.83
N ARG A 44 -14.24 20.19 -12.71
CA ARG A 44 -15.53 20.74 -12.30
C ARG A 44 -15.39 21.98 -11.43
N GLU A 45 -14.46 21.94 -10.47
CA GLU A 45 -14.34 22.90 -9.38
C GLU A 45 -13.06 23.77 -9.50
N GLY A 46 -12.15 23.48 -10.42
CA GLY A 46 -10.85 24.17 -10.54
C GLY A 46 -9.91 23.91 -9.36
N ARG A 47 -10.28 23.03 -8.44
CA ARG A 47 -9.51 22.69 -7.24
C ARG A 47 -9.77 21.23 -6.82
N ILE A 48 -8.86 20.68 -6.04
CA ILE A 48 -9.01 19.39 -5.36
C ILE A 48 -9.15 19.65 -3.86
N ALA A 49 -10.23 19.17 -3.25
CA ALA A 49 -10.50 19.36 -1.83
C ALA A 49 -9.79 18.26 -1.00
N LEU A 50 -8.47 18.43 -0.76
CA LEU A 50 -7.63 17.45 -0.04
C LEU A 50 -8.22 17.04 1.32
N GLY A 51 -8.71 18.00 2.11
CA GLY A 51 -9.30 17.71 3.42
C GLY A 51 -10.50 16.76 3.31
N ARG A 52 -11.39 16.98 2.33
CA ARG A 52 -12.52 16.10 2.06
C ARG A 52 -12.08 14.72 1.59
N PHE A 53 -11.05 14.66 0.78
CA PHE A 53 -10.46 13.41 0.29
C PHE A 53 -9.90 12.58 1.44
N TYR A 54 -9.01 13.15 2.27
CA TYR A 54 -8.41 12.43 3.39
C TYR A 54 -9.41 12.06 4.48
N ALA A 55 -10.38 12.94 4.79
CA ALA A 55 -11.42 12.64 5.77
C ALA A 55 -12.26 11.42 5.37
N ARG A 56 -12.73 11.37 4.11
CA ARG A 56 -13.50 10.20 3.62
C ARG A 56 -12.68 8.92 3.65
N ARG A 57 -11.40 9.00 3.37
CA ARG A 57 -10.49 7.86 3.37
C ARG A 57 -10.24 7.37 4.80
N ALA A 58 -9.92 8.28 5.72
CA ALA A 58 -9.74 7.96 7.13
C ALA A 58 -10.98 7.29 7.74
N LEU A 59 -12.16 7.84 7.52
CA LEU A 59 -13.43 7.26 7.99
C LEU A 59 -13.70 5.87 7.43
N ARG A 60 -13.20 5.56 6.23
CA ARG A 60 -13.38 4.26 5.59
C ARG A 60 -12.38 3.22 6.10
N LEU A 61 -11.13 3.62 6.35
CA LEU A 61 -10.04 2.69 6.60
C LEU A 61 -9.72 2.53 8.08
N LEU A 62 -9.67 3.63 8.86
CA LEU A 62 -9.26 3.59 10.25
C LEU A 62 -10.10 2.64 11.12
N PRO A 63 -11.45 2.58 11.00
CA PRO A 63 -12.21 1.67 11.84
C PRO A 63 -11.85 0.20 11.61
N ALA A 64 -11.75 -0.20 10.33
CA ALA A 64 -11.43 -1.57 9.96
C ALA A 64 -9.97 -1.93 10.31
N SER A 65 -9.01 -1.07 9.96
CA SER A 65 -7.59 -1.31 10.26
C SER A 65 -7.32 -1.35 11.75
N THR A 66 -7.92 -0.45 12.53
CA THR A 66 -7.79 -0.45 14.00
C THR A 66 -8.35 -1.73 14.60
N LEU A 67 -9.54 -2.16 14.17
CA LEU A 67 -10.13 -3.41 14.64
C LEU A 67 -9.23 -4.61 14.34
N VAL A 68 -8.71 -4.71 13.12
CA VAL A 68 -7.81 -5.80 12.71
C VAL A 68 -6.51 -5.77 13.51
N VAL A 69 -5.89 -4.59 13.67
CA VAL A 69 -4.65 -4.45 14.47
C VAL A 69 -4.86 -4.89 15.90
N LEU A 70 -5.94 -4.43 16.56
CA LEU A 70 -6.23 -4.80 17.95
C LEU A 70 -6.57 -6.29 18.09
N ALA A 71 -7.38 -6.82 17.18
CA ALA A 71 -7.74 -8.25 17.20
C ALA A 71 -6.52 -9.16 16.96
N THR A 72 -5.66 -8.78 16.00
CA THR A 72 -4.42 -9.53 15.70
C THR A 72 -3.45 -9.47 16.89
N LEU A 73 -3.31 -8.29 17.51
CA LEU A 73 -2.44 -8.13 18.69
C LEU A 73 -2.95 -8.96 19.88
N ALA A 74 -4.26 -8.92 20.16
CA ALA A 74 -4.88 -9.73 21.18
C ALA A 74 -4.74 -11.23 20.90
N GLY A 75 -4.98 -11.66 19.67
CA GLY A 75 -4.77 -13.05 19.26
C GLY A 75 -3.31 -13.48 19.38
N SER A 76 -2.36 -12.62 19.00
CA SER A 76 -0.94 -12.90 19.17
C SER A 76 -0.54 -13.08 20.64
N TRP A 77 -1.10 -12.27 21.53
CA TRP A 77 -0.90 -12.40 22.97
C TRP A 77 -1.44 -13.74 23.51
N LEU A 78 -2.62 -14.14 23.07
CA LEU A 78 -3.29 -15.33 23.58
C LEU A 78 -2.70 -16.64 23.05
N PHE A 79 -2.27 -16.67 21.78
CA PHE A 79 -1.95 -17.91 21.07
C PHE A 79 -0.47 -18.09 20.72
N LEU A 80 0.32 -17.01 20.56
CA LEU A 80 1.70 -17.09 20.07
C LEU A 80 2.76 -16.95 21.17
N GLY A 81 2.33 -16.71 22.42
CA GLY A 81 3.21 -16.64 23.58
C GLY A 81 3.98 -15.32 23.73
N PRO A 82 4.54 -15.06 24.93
CA PRO A 82 5.10 -13.74 25.28
C PRO A 82 6.46 -13.45 24.65
N LEU A 83 7.24 -14.46 24.26
CA LEU A 83 8.62 -14.28 23.78
C LEU A 83 8.72 -13.38 22.52
N ARG A 84 7.77 -13.49 21.61
CA ARG A 84 7.74 -12.70 20.36
C ARG A 84 6.75 -11.54 20.38
N PHE A 85 6.02 -11.39 21.47
CA PHE A 85 4.97 -10.38 21.58
C PHE A 85 5.51 -8.94 21.42
N ALA A 86 6.71 -8.66 21.93
CA ALA A 86 7.35 -7.35 21.77
C ALA A 86 7.58 -6.99 20.30
N ASP A 87 7.94 -7.95 19.47
CA ASP A 87 8.14 -7.71 18.04
C ASP A 87 6.80 -7.54 17.30
N TYR A 88 5.80 -8.36 17.65
CA TYR A 88 4.44 -8.19 17.13
C TYR A 88 3.82 -6.83 17.52
N ALA A 89 4.10 -6.34 18.74
CA ALA A 89 3.65 -5.02 19.17
C ALA A 89 4.31 -3.89 18.35
N LYS A 90 5.60 -4.02 18.03
CA LYS A 90 6.29 -3.08 17.13
C LYS A 90 5.69 -3.12 15.72
N ASP A 91 5.38 -4.31 15.20
CA ASP A 91 4.74 -4.48 13.90
C ASP A 91 3.31 -3.90 13.88
N ALA A 92 2.57 -4.07 14.99
CA ALA A 92 1.25 -3.46 15.15
C ALA A 92 1.31 -1.93 15.13
N ILE A 93 2.28 -1.33 15.84
CA ILE A 93 2.50 0.12 15.84
C ILE A 93 2.87 0.59 14.42
N ALA A 94 3.80 -0.09 13.75
CA ALA A 94 4.19 0.24 12.38
C ALA A 94 3.02 0.09 11.40
N SER A 95 2.14 -0.90 11.60
CA SER A 95 0.93 -1.09 10.81
C SER A 95 -0.09 0.03 11.03
N ALA A 96 -0.26 0.47 12.27
CA ALA A 96 -1.16 1.59 12.61
C ALA A 96 -0.71 2.91 11.99
N TRP A 97 0.61 3.11 11.80
CA TRP A 97 1.20 4.26 11.11
C TRP A 97 1.39 4.06 9.61
N TYR A 98 0.97 2.91 9.06
CA TYR A 98 1.16 2.56 7.65
C TYR A 98 2.62 2.63 7.18
N VAL A 99 3.57 2.18 8.04
CA VAL A 99 5.01 2.11 7.74
C VAL A 99 5.62 0.72 7.96
N VAL A 100 4.77 -0.28 8.15
CA VAL A 100 5.20 -1.66 8.41
C VAL A 100 6.01 -2.27 7.26
N ASN A 101 5.81 -1.81 6.02
CA ASN A 101 6.59 -2.21 4.86
C ASN A 101 8.09 -1.96 5.04
N PHE A 102 8.49 -0.81 5.59
CA PHE A 102 9.90 -0.50 5.88
C PHE A 102 10.44 -1.39 6.98
N ARG A 103 9.67 -1.58 8.06
CA ARG A 103 10.06 -2.43 9.16
C ARG A 103 10.23 -3.90 8.75
N LEU A 104 9.36 -4.42 7.90
CA LEU A 104 9.48 -5.78 7.37
C LEU A 104 10.70 -5.93 6.45
N ALA A 105 11.03 -4.90 5.66
CA ALA A 105 12.23 -4.89 4.84
C ALA A 105 13.51 -4.87 5.70
N GLU A 106 13.58 -4.05 6.75
CA GLU A 106 14.71 -4.01 7.69
C GLU A 106 14.89 -5.32 8.47
N ALA A 107 13.79 -5.98 8.82
CA ALA A 107 13.84 -7.26 9.52
C ALA A 107 14.35 -8.42 8.65
N GLY A 108 14.63 -8.16 7.35
CA GLY A 108 15.07 -9.19 6.41
C GLY A 108 14.05 -10.32 6.23
N THR A 109 12.80 -10.06 6.57
CA THR A 109 11.72 -10.99 6.31
C THR A 109 11.47 -11.02 4.82
N ASP A 110 12.29 -11.81 4.12
CA ASP A 110 11.99 -12.22 2.76
C ASP A 110 10.59 -12.88 2.81
N TYR A 111 9.68 -12.38 2.01
CA TYR A 111 8.32 -12.90 1.89
C TYR A 111 8.32 -14.40 1.56
N PHE A 112 9.40 -14.90 0.98
CA PHE A 112 9.63 -16.29 0.60
C PHE A 112 10.50 -17.08 1.59
N ASN A 113 11.02 -16.46 2.66
CA ASN A 113 11.86 -17.14 3.63
C ASN A 113 10.99 -17.93 4.61
N THR A 114 10.97 -19.24 4.46
CA THR A 114 10.17 -20.18 5.24
C THR A 114 10.74 -20.50 6.63
N ASP A 115 11.97 -20.08 6.91
CA ASP A 115 12.69 -20.46 8.14
C ASP A 115 12.28 -19.62 9.36
N VAL A 116 11.73 -18.43 9.14
CA VAL A 116 11.21 -17.57 10.21
C VAL A 116 9.69 -17.46 10.08
N PRO A 117 8.92 -17.79 11.14
CA PRO A 117 7.47 -17.63 11.08
C PRO A 117 7.10 -16.18 10.74
N PRO A 118 6.28 -15.95 9.70
CA PRO A 118 5.93 -14.61 9.26
C PRO A 118 5.21 -13.82 10.35
N SER A 119 5.40 -12.49 10.35
CA SER A 119 4.66 -11.62 11.26
C SER A 119 3.16 -11.71 10.98
N PRO A 120 2.29 -11.77 12.03
CA PRO A 120 0.84 -11.70 11.86
C PRO A 120 0.38 -10.43 11.12
N PHE A 121 1.22 -9.38 11.09
CA PHE A 121 0.98 -8.11 10.42
C PHE A 121 1.57 -8.03 9.01
N GLN A 122 2.16 -9.11 8.51
CA GLN A 122 2.84 -9.10 7.21
C GLN A 122 1.93 -8.58 6.10
N HIS A 123 0.67 -8.99 6.06
CA HIS A 123 -0.29 -8.57 5.02
C HIS A 123 -0.59 -7.06 5.01
N PHE A 124 -0.24 -6.30 6.06
CA PHE A 124 -0.37 -4.84 6.08
C PHE A 124 0.64 -4.11 5.20
N TRP A 125 1.68 -4.79 4.68
CA TRP A 125 2.69 -4.14 3.84
C TRP A 125 2.09 -3.46 2.60
N SER A 126 1.18 -4.14 1.92
CA SER A 126 0.55 -3.62 0.70
C SER A 126 -0.39 -2.45 1.01
N LEU A 127 -1.13 -2.52 2.12
CA LEU A 127 -1.96 -1.42 2.61
C LEU A 127 -1.10 -0.19 2.98
N ALA A 128 0.07 -0.41 3.61
CA ALA A 128 1.00 0.67 3.95
C ALA A 128 1.50 1.38 2.69
N VAL A 129 1.95 0.65 1.67
CA VAL A 129 2.40 1.21 0.39
C VAL A 129 1.28 1.99 -0.28
N GLU A 130 0.06 1.47 -0.27
CA GLU A 130 -1.11 2.14 -0.84
C GLU A 130 -1.42 3.47 -0.14
N GLU A 131 -1.41 3.50 1.21
CA GLU A 131 -1.70 4.72 1.96
C GLU A 131 -0.60 5.78 1.81
N GLN A 132 0.67 5.37 1.73
CA GLN A 132 1.79 6.26 1.41
C GLN A 132 1.61 6.89 0.01
N PHE A 133 1.22 6.10 -0.97
CA PHE A 133 0.89 6.61 -2.31
C PHE A 133 -0.25 7.63 -2.24
N TYR A 134 -1.31 7.36 -1.53
CA TYR A 134 -2.44 8.26 -1.40
C TYR A 134 -2.13 9.54 -0.61
N LEU A 135 -1.15 9.51 0.27
CA LEU A 135 -0.69 10.70 0.97
C LEU A 135 0.05 11.65 0.01
N ILE A 136 0.91 11.09 -0.83
CA ILE A 136 1.82 11.87 -1.69
C ILE A 136 1.16 12.24 -3.02
N TRP A 137 0.48 11.29 -3.66
CA TRP A 137 -0.02 11.41 -5.03
C TRP A 137 -0.95 12.61 -5.28
N PRO A 138 -1.93 12.95 -4.41
CA PRO A 138 -2.77 14.12 -4.59
C PRO A 138 -1.98 15.42 -4.64
N ILE A 139 -0.94 15.54 -3.85
CA ILE A 139 -0.08 16.73 -3.79
C ILE A 139 0.71 16.85 -5.10
N VAL A 140 1.32 15.74 -5.53
CA VAL A 140 2.05 15.67 -6.82
C VAL A 140 1.14 16.02 -7.98
N LEU A 141 -0.08 15.50 -8.01
CA LEU A 141 -1.05 15.78 -9.06
C LEU A 141 -1.48 17.24 -9.08
N ILE A 142 -1.72 17.87 -7.92
CA ILE A 142 -2.06 19.31 -7.84
C ILE A 142 -0.91 20.16 -8.36
N ILE A 143 0.33 19.86 -7.97
CA ILE A 143 1.52 20.57 -8.45
C ILE A 143 1.62 20.43 -9.97
N ALA A 144 1.48 19.21 -10.49
CA ALA A 144 1.53 18.96 -11.92
C ALA A 144 0.42 19.70 -12.69
N LEU A 145 -0.82 19.69 -12.16
CA LEU A 145 -1.95 20.42 -12.77
C LEU A 145 -1.76 21.94 -12.79
N LYS A 146 -1.09 22.50 -11.78
CA LYS A 146 -0.76 23.94 -11.75
C LYS A 146 0.39 24.29 -12.68
N LEU A 147 1.37 23.39 -12.81
CA LEU A 147 2.57 23.64 -13.62
C LEU A 147 2.31 23.44 -15.12
N PHE A 148 1.55 22.41 -15.45
CA PHE A 148 1.29 22.02 -16.85
C PHE A 148 -0.11 22.44 -17.30
N ARG A 149 -0.19 23.49 -18.13
CA ARG A 149 -1.47 23.99 -18.68
C ARG A 149 -2.19 22.99 -19.61
N ARG A 150 -1.43 22.09 -20.25
CA ARG A 150 -1.98 21.05 -21.15
C ARG A 150 -2.00 19.70 -20.46
N ARG A 151 -3.17 19.07 -20.35
CA ARG A 151 -3.36 17.75 -19.70
C ARG A 151 -2.49 16.64 -20.32
N ALA A 152 -2.21 16.71 -21.62
CA ALA A 152 -1.31 15.75 -22.27
C ALA A 152 0.11 15.77 -21.66
N LEU A 153 0.56 16.91 -21.13
CA LEU A 153 1.87 17.04 -20.50
C LEU A 153 1.94 16.40 -19.11
N LEU A 154 0.81 16.03 -18.50
CA LEU A 154 0.77 15.29 -17.25
C LEU A 154 1.33 13.87 -17.39
N ALA A 155 1.34 13.34 -18.62
CA ALA A 155 1.98 12.04 -18.89
C ALA A 155 3.50 12.08 -18.66
N ILE A 156 4.15 13.23 -18.85
CA ILE A 156 5.61 13.37 -18.74
C ILE A 156 6.11 13.06 -17.32
N PRO A 157 5.62 13.73 -16.26
CA PRO A 157 6.07 13.42 -14.90
C PRO A 157 5.69 11.99 -14.45
N LEU A 158 4.58 11.46 -14.95
CA LEU A 158 4.18 10.07 -14.68
C LEU A 158 5.16 9.07 -15.30
N LEU A 159 5.49 9.24 -16.56
CA LEU A 159 6.45 8.40 -17.28
C LEU A 159 7.85 8.54 -16.69
N ALA A 160 8.25 9.77 -16.32
CA ALA A 160 9.54 10.01 -15.68
C ALA A 160 9.63 9.30 -14.32
N LEU A 161 8.57 9.36 -13.49
CA LEU A 161 8.52 8.66 -12.22
C LEU A 161 8.55 7.13 -12.39
N ALA A 162 7.80 6.61 -13.36
CA ALA A 162 7.80 5.19 -13.68
C ALA A 162 9.17 4.71 -14.16
N ALA A 163 9.82 5.47 -15.06
CA ALA A 163 11.16 5.16 -15.54
C ALA A 163 12.21 5.23 -14.44
N ALA A 164 12.14 6.23 -13.55
CA ALA A 164 13.03 6.35 -12.39
C ALA A 164 12.84 5.19 -11.40
N SER A 165 11.61 4.81 -11.11
CA SER A 165 11.29 3.66 -10.26
C SER A 165 11.80 2.35 -10.86
N PHE A 166 11.62 2.15 -12.17
CA PHE A 166 12.13 0.98 -12.87
C PHE A 166 13.65 0.92 -12.88
N ALA A 167 14.32 2.05 -13.16
CA ALA A 167 15.78 2.14 -13.14
C ALA A 167 16.36 1.85 -11.74
N LEU A 168 15.71 2.37 -10.69
CA LEU A 168 16.07 2.10 -9.31
C LEU A 168 15.90 0.61 -8.96
N ASN A 169 14.81 -0.01 -9.40
CA ASN A 169 14.58 -1.43 -9.19
C ASN A 169 15.67 -2.28 -9.85
N LEU A 170 16.04 -1.99 -11.10
CA LEU A 170 17.13 -2.66 -11.79
C LEU A 170 18.46 -2.51 -11.02
N HIS A 171 18.78 -1.29 -10.59
CA HIS A 171 20.02 -1.05 -9.84
C HIS A 171 20.07 -1.82 -8.51
N LEU A 172 18.96 -1.89 -7.78
CA LEU A 172 18.88 -2.61 -6.49
C LEU A 172 18.86 -4.14 -6.65
N THR A 173 18.50 -4.65 -7.84
CA THR A 173 18.52 -6.11 -8.10
C THR A 173 19.88 -6.61 -8.62
N GLU A 174 20.75 -5.70 -9.08
CA GLU A 174 22.10 -6.02 -9.55
C GLU A 174 23.18 -5.91 -8.45
N THR A 175 22.84 -5.33 -7.29
CA THR A 175 23.71 -5.16 -6.10
C THR A 175 23.37 -6.16 -5.01
#